data_2260e39c97c98f98d61c2c122ffa2b16
#
_entry.id   2260e39c97c98f98d61c2c122ffa2b16
#
_cell.length_a   1.000
_cell.length_b   1.000
_cell.length_c   1.000
_cell.angle_alpha   90.00
_cell.angle_beta   90.00
_cell.angle_gamma   90.00
#
_symmetry.space_group_name_H-M   'P 1'
#
loop_
_entity.id
_entity.type
_entity.pdbx_description
1 polymer ?
#
loop_
_entity_poly.entity_id
_entity_poly.type
_entity_poly.pdbx_seq_one_letter_code
_entity_poly.pdbx_strand_id
1 'polypeptide(L)' 'MQITMKQARVGAKMTQQQVADKLGVHVQTYQRMEQNPQDVTIKQGKEFSEIVGYNFEDVFFGIESN' A
#
# COMPACT_ATOMS: atom_id res chain seq x y z
N MET A 1 -9.03 -1.95 -13.42
CA MET A 1 -9.19 -0.66 -12.71
C MET A 1 -8.32 -0.68 -11.48
N GLN A 2 -7.56 0.37 -11.26
CA GLN A 2 -6.68 0.45 -10.09
C GLN A 2 -7.38 1.16 -8.94
N ILE A 3 -7.11 0.69 -7.72
CA ILE A 3 -7.59 1.32 -6.50
C ILE A 3 -6.39 1.88 -5.73
N THR A 4 -6.64 2.82 -4.84
CA THR A 4 -5.57 3.40 -4.03
C THR A 4 -5.15 2.44 -2.92
N MET A 5 -3.98 2.68 -2.32
CA MET A 5 -3.53 1.92 -1.16
C MET A 5 -4.57 2.01 -0.02
N LYS A 6 -5.12 3.21 0.20
CA LYS A 6 -6.15 3.39 1.23
C LYS A 6 -7.38 2.54 0.95
N GLN A 7 -7.85 2.55 -0.32
CA GLN A 7 -9.02 1.75 -0.70
C GLN A 7 -8.77 0.26 -0.51
N ALA A 8 -7.58 -0.21 -0.89
CA ALA A 8 -7.22 -1.62 -0.71
C ALA A 8 -7.18 -1.98 0.78
N ARG A 9 -6.59 -1.11 1.60
CA ARG A 9 -6.51 -1.34 3.05
C ARG A 9 -7.91 -1.40 3.67
N VAL A 10 -8.76 -0.44 3.32
CA VAL A 10 -10.13 -0.39 3.85
C VAL A 10 -10.91 -1.62 3.37
N GLY A 11 -10.72 -2.02 2.11
CA GLY A 11 -11.35 -3.21 1.58
C GLY A 11 -10.91 -4.48 2.31
N ALA A 12 -9.69 -4.50 2.82
CA ALA A 12 -9.17 -5.62 3.62
C ALA A 12 -9.57 -5.51 5.09
N LYS A 13 -10.30 -4.46 5.46
CA LYS A 13 -10.76 -4.21 6.84
C LYS A 13 -9.60 -4.08 7.82
N MET A 14 -8.54 -3.40 7.40
CA MET A 14 -7.34 -3.20 8.21
C MET A 14 -7.15 -1.72 8.54
N THR A 15 -6.62 -1.46 9.74
CA THR A 15 -6.22 -0.12 10.13
C THR A 15 -4.84 0.20 9.57
N GLN A 16 -4.49 1.49 9.55
CA GLN A 16 -3.14 1.92 9.15
C GLN A 16 -2.08 1.29 10.05
N GLN A 17 -2.35 1.21 11.35
CA GLN A 17 -1.42 0.62 12.30
C GLN A 17 -1.20 -0.87 12.00
N GLN A 18 -2.27 -1.59 11.68
CA GLN A 18 -2.16 -3.02 11.38
C GLN A 18 -1.29 -3.27 10.13
N VAL A 19 -1.51 -2.46 9.09
CA VAL A 19 -0.70 -2.61 7.87
C VAL A 19 0.75 -2.21 8.14
N ALA A 20 0.96 -1.11 8.86
CA ALA A 20 2.31 -0.67 9.20
C ALA A 20 3.06 -1.75 9.99
N ASP A 21 2.39 -2.37 10.96
CA ASP A 21 3.00 -3.44 11.75
C ASP A 21 3.41 -4.62 10.86
N LYS A 22 2.57 -4.99 9.91
CA LYS A 22 2.87 -6.10 9.01
C LYS A 22 3.96 -5.77 8.01
N LEU A 23 4.06 -4.50 7.61
CA LEU A 23 5.14 -4.03 6.75
C LEU A 23 6.46 -3.83 7.49
N GLY A 24 6.41 -3.80 8.82
CA GLY A 24 7.59 -3.56 9.63
C GLY A 24 8.04 -2.10 9.61
N VAL A 25 7.11 -1.16 9.44
CA VAL A 25 7.41 0.27 9.42
C VAL A 25 6.57 0.99 10.47
N HIS A 26 6.97 2.21 10.80
CA HIS A 26 6.19 3.09 11.67
C HIS A 26 4.88 3.46 11.00
N VAL A 27 3.81 3.64 11.79
CA VAL A 27 2.52 4.04 11.23
C VAL A 27 2.62 5.37 10.48
N GLN A 28 3.46 6.29 10.97
CA GLN A 28 3.69 7.57 10.29
C GLN A 28 4.32 7.37 8.91
N THR A 29 5.23 6.42 8.78
CA THR A 29 5.83 6.07 7.50
C THR A 29 4.76 5.50 6.57
N TYR A 30 3.92 4.63 7.08
CA TYR A 30 2.85 4.06 6.26
C TYR A 30 1.85 5.14 5.83
N GLN A 31 1.48 6.05 6.74
CA GLN A 31 0.59 7.17 6.39
C GLN A 31 1.16 7.98 5.23
N ARG A 32 2.48 8.20 5.25
CA ARG A 32 3.16 8.93 4.19
C ARG A 32 3.10 8.16 2.87
N MET A 33 3.19 6.83 2.94
CA MET A 33 3.06 6.00 1.74
C MET A 33 1.69 6.15 1.09
N GLU A 34 0.62 6.22 1.89
CA GLU A 34 -0.73 6.43 1.36
C GLU A 34 -0.87 7.82 0.72
N GLN A 35 -0.24 8.81 1.30
CA GLN A 35 -0.30 10.19 0.80
C GLN A 35 0.58 10.40 -0.43
N ASN A 36 1.70 9.67 -0.50
CA ASN A 36 2.68 9.83 -1.57
C ASN A 36 3.02 8.47 -2.18
N PRO A 37 2.06 7.84 -2.87
CA PRO A 37 2.28 6.49 -3.41
C PRO A 37 3.43 6.42 -4.42
N GLN A 38 3.80 7.55 -5.02
CA GLN A 38 4.92 7.58 -5.94
C GLN A 38 6.27 7.30 -5.26
N ASP A 39 6.34 7.45 -3.93
CA ASP A 39 7.56 7.20 -3.18
C ASP A 39 7.66 5.75 -2.68
N VAL A 40 6.64 4.94 -2.94
CA VAL A 40 6.62 3.54 -2.53
C VAL A 40 7.48 2.73 -3.50
N THR A 41 8.39 1.92 -2.96
CA THR A 41 9.21 1.05 -3.81
C THR A 41 8.39 -0.13 -4.32
N ILE A 42 8.88 -0.76 -5.39
CA ILE A 42 8.21 -1.96 -5.93
C ILE A 42 8.15 -3.05 -4.85
N LYS A 43 9.23 -3.22 -4.10
CA LYS A 43 9.27 -4.22 -3.03
C LYS A 43 8.20 -3.93 -1.99
N GLN A 44 8.08 -2.69 -1.54
CA GLN A 44 7.06 -2.30 -0.57
C GLN A 44 5.66 -2.49 -1.13
N GLY A 45 5.47 -2.15 -2.39
CA GLY A 45 4.18 -2.33 -3.05
C GLY A 45 3.75 -3.79 -3.12
N LYS A 46 4.68 -4.68 -3.43
CA LYS A 46 4.40 -6.10 -3.47
C LYS A 46 4.07 -6.66 -2.09
N GLU A 47 4.84 -6.24 -1.08
CA GLU A 47 4.58 -6.64 0.30
C GLU A 47 3.20 -6.16 0.77
N PHE A 48 2.88 -4.89 0.47
CA PHE A 48 1.57 -4.32 0.78
C PHE A 48 0.45 -5.14 0.12
N SER A 49 0.60 -5.47 -1.14
CA SER A 49 -0.42 -6.21 -1.89
C SER A 49 -0.69 -7.56 -1.26
N GLU A 50 0.35 -8.26 -0.81
CA GLU A 50 0.19 -9.53 -0.12
C GLU A 50 -0.56 -9.37 1.21
N ILE A 51 -0.24 -8.31 1.95
CA ILE A 51 -0.85 -8.04 3.25
C ILE A 51 -2.35 -7.81 3.11
N VAL A 52 -2.77 -7.03 2.12
CA VAL A 52 -4.17 -6.68 1.94
C VAL A 52 -4.92 -7.65 1.04
N GLY A 53 -4.23 -8.56 0.37
CA GLY A 53 -4.85 -9.59 -0.46
C GLY A 53 -5.32 -9.11 -1.83
N TYR A 54 -4.72 -8.04 -2.34
CA TYR A 54 -4.99 -7.55 -3.69
C TYR A 54 -3.79 -7.82 -4.57
N ASN A 55 -4.01 -7.95 -5.87
CA ASN A 55 -2.91 -8.09 -6.83
C ASN A 55 -2.14 -6.78 -6.93
N PHE A 56 -0.82 -6.89 -7.05
CA PHE A 56 0.05 -5.71 -7.14
C PHE A 56 -0.40 -4.77 -8.28
N GLU A 57 -0.75 -5.32 -9.44
CA GLU A 57 -1.15 -4.50 -10.58
C GLU A 57 -2.52 -3.84 -10.41
N ASP A 58 -3.31 -4.25 -9.42
CA ASP A 58 -4.63 -3.66 -9.17
C ASP A 58 -4.57 -2.49 -8.20
N VAL A 59 -3.42 -2.23 -7.60
CA VAL A 59 -3.24 -1.14 -6.65
C VAL A 59 -2.37 -0.06 -7.28
N PHE A 60 -2.82 1.18 -7.19
CA PHE A 60 -2.08 2.31 -7.73
C PHE A 60 -1.00 2.76 -6.73
N PHE A 61 0.26 2.73 -7.17
CA PHE A 61 1.40 3.16 -6.35
C PHE A 61 2.09 4.40 -6.94
N GLY A 62 1.51 5.01 -7.98
CA GLY A 62 2.11 6.17 -8.60
C GLY A 62 3.34 5.86 -9.44
N ILE A 63 3.62 4.58 -9.69
CA ILE A 63 4.75 4.18 -10.53
C ILE A 63 4.31 4.29 -11.98
N GLU A 64 4.97 5.19 -12.72
CA GLU A 64 4.67 5.33 -14.13
C GLU A 64 5.50 4.34 -14.93
N SER A 65 4.82 3.52 -15.72
CA SER A 65 5.49 2.62 -16.66
C SER A 65 5.50 3.31 -18.02
N ASN A 66 6.64 3.77 -18.40
CA ASN A 66 6.83 4.32 -19.75
C ASN A 66 7.60 3.33 -20.59
#